data_939a8695fbbd887a9a298923bb74e093
#
_entry.id   939a8695fbbd887a9a298923bb74e093
#
_cell.length_a   1.000
_cell.length_b   1.000
_cell.length_c   1.000
_cell.angle_alpha   90.00
_cell.angle_beta   90.00
_cell.angle_gamma   90.00
#
_symmetry.space_group_name_H-M   'P 1'
#
loop_
_entity.id
_entity.type
_entity.pdbx_description
1 polymer ?
#
loop_
_entity_poly.entity_id
_entity_poly.type
_entity_poly.pdbx_seq_one_letter_code
_entity_poly.pdbx_strand_id
1 'polypeptide(L)'
;SRLSRLSIATGVPFLVILAPGKGSYFREFLPKEYLEMKGQSENRMYEMWLDQLVLKGLRFLDLNSFFRLYTEVFPKNGIHWSEWAQVDAFNMISDTLLDILPDSLRPARLMIDSSYRSTIMEGTDDDIEQGLNLWRNIPDLEATYYNTHWEDVPAFKRPRILVIADSYAWGLVNKGLLREGYRDSEFWFYNQGVHGPNIVQKGASPQTVHGFSTKA
;
A
#
# COMPACT_ATOMS: atom_id res chain seq x y z
N SER A 1 -10.91 -7.46 -20.17
CA SER A 1 -10.73 -6.06 -19.73
C SER A 1 -9.63 -5.35 -20.54
N ARG A 2 -9.52 -4.01 -20.44
CA ARG A 2 -8.40 -3.28 -21.05
C ARG A 2 -7.07 -3.71 -20.41
N LEU A 3 -7.04 -3.92 -19.11
CA LEU A 3 -5.83 -4.38 -18.38
C LEU A 3 -5.40 -5.79 -18.84
N SER A 4 -6.33 -6.73 -19.00
CA SER A 4 -5.99 -8.07 -19.52
C SER A 4 -5.40 -7.99 -20.94
N ARG A 5 -5.96 -7.16 -21.80
CA ARG A 5 -5.42 -6.96 -23.17
C ARG A 5 -4.04 -6.31 -23.15
N LEU A 6 -3.83 -5.34 -22.26
CA LEU A 6 -2.55 -4.68 -22.10
C LEU A 6 -1.50 -5.66 -21.58
N SER A 7 -1.83 -6.48 -20.58
CA SER A 7 -0.94 -7.52 -20.06
C SER A 7 -0.50 -8.50 -21.16
N ILE A 8 -1.47 -8.99 -21.96
CA ILE A 8 -1.17 -9.90 -23.06
C ILE A 8 -0.29 -9.21 -24.12
N ALA A 9 -0.60 -7.97 -24.48
CA ALA A 9 0.11 -7.24 -25.52
C ALA A 9 1.54 -6.85 -25.12
N THR A 10 1.79 -6.60 -23.85
CA THR A 10 3.10 -6.14 -23.34
C THR A 10 3.93 -7.26 -22.70
N GLY A 11 3.29 -8.40 -22.36
CA GLY A 11 3.93 -9.44 -21.56
C GLY A 11 4.15 -9.03 -20.08
N VAL A 12 3.62 -7.85 -19.66
CA VAL A 12 3.76 -7.36 -18.29
C VAL A 12 2.60 -7.85 -17.44
N PRO A 13 2.84 -8.58 -16.36
CA PRO A 13 1.77 -9.00 -15.45
C PRO A 13 1.21 -7.83 -14.65
N PHE A 14 -0.08 -7.90 -14.30
CA PHE A 14 -0.76 -6.94 -13.45
C PHE A 14 -1.29 -7.61 -12.20
N LEU A 15 -1.10 -6.96 -11.07
CA LEU A 15 -1.72 -7.30 -9.79
C LEU A 15 -2.58 -6.12 -9.34
N VAL A 16 -3.87 -6.37 -9.10
CA VAL A 16 -4.77 -5.37 -8.50
C VAL A 16 -4.78 -5.58 -6.99
N ILE A 17 -4.59 -4.51 -6.21
CA ILE A 17 -4.60 -4.58 -4.76
C ILE A 17 -5.83 -3.83 -4.26
N LEU A 18 -6.68 -4.53 -3.51
CA LEU A 18 -7.83 -3.95 -2.82
C LEU A 18 -7.42 -3.60 -1.39
N ALA A 19 -7.15 -2.33 -1.19
CA ALA A 19 -6.67 -1.78 0.07
C ALA A 19 -7.83 -1.25 0.93
N PRO A 20 -7.92 -1.60 2.23
CA PRO A 20 -8.93 -1.01 3.10
C PRO A 20 -8.60 0.45 3.41
N GLY A 21 -9.63 1.30 3.46
CA GLY A 21 -9.53 2.64 4.01
C GLY A 21 -9.99 2.68 5.47
N LYS A 22 -9.45 3.60 6.28
CA LYS A 22 -9.73 3.70 7.71
C LYS A 22 -11.23 3.86 8.01
N GLY A 23 -11.95 4.67 7.23
CA GLY A 23 -13.40 4.87 7.43
C GLY A 23 -14.26 3.63 7.15
N SER A 24 -13.87 2.79 6.18
CA SER A 24 -14.57 1.52 5.94
C SER A 24 -14.20 0.44 6.96
N TYR A 25 -13.00 0.53 7.53
CA TYR A 25 -12.50 -0.39 8.54
C TYR A 25 -13.16 -0.15 9.91
N PHE A 26 -13.26 1.11 10.33
CA PHE A 26 -13.88 1.55 11.58
C PHE A 26 -15.25 2.18 11.34
N ARG A 27 -16.12 1.45 10.67
CA ARG A 27 -17.45 1.95 10.29
C ARG A 27 -18.31 2.35 11.51
N GLU A 28 -18.14 1.68 12.64
CA GLU A 28 -18.84 1.95 13.89
C GLU A 28 -18.57 3.34 14.49
N PHE A 29 -17.45 3.97 14.11
CA PHE A 29 -17.10 5.33 14.53
C PHE A 29 -17.57 6.42 13.55
N LEU A 30 -18.18 6.03 12.43
CA LEU A 30 -18.71 7.03 11.49
C LEU A 30 -20.01 7.65 12.03
N PRO A 31 -20.25 8.94 11.81
CA PRO A 31 -21.50 9.58 12.20
C PRO A 31 -22.71 8.86 11.59
N LYS A 32 -23.79 8.71 12.41
CA LYS A 32 -25.00 8.01 11.97
C LYS A 32 -25.61 8.62 10.73
N GLU A 33 -25.62 9.94 10.64
CA GLU A 33 -26.11 10.71 9.49
C GLU A 33 -25.35 10.35 8.20
N TYR A 34 -24.02 10.15 8.31
CA TYR A 34 -23.21 9.73 7.19
C TYR A 34 -23.57 8.30 6.73
N LEU A 35 -23.77 7.39 7.69
CA LEU A 35 -24.16 6.01 7.39
C LEU A 35 -25.53 5.92 6.77
N GLU A 36 -26.48 6.76 7.21
CA GLU A 36 -27.83 6.86 6.63
C GLU A 36 -27.81 7.44 5.21
N MET A 37 -26.99 8.45 4.95
CA MET A 37 -26.82 9.03 3.62
C MET A 37 -26.19 8.05 2.61
N LYS A 38 -25.19 7.31 3.04
CA LYS A 38 -24.48 6.34 2.19
C LYS A 38 -25.28 5.07 1.95
N GLY A 39 -26.19 4.70 2.87
CA GLY A 39 -26.96 3.47 2.79
C GLY A 39 -26.06 2.23 2.73
N GLN A 40 -26.50 1.21 2.01
CA GLN A 40 -25.73 -0.04 1.82
C GLN A 40 -24.71 0.03 0.66
N SER A 41 -24.48 1.21 0.09
CA SER A 41 -23.75 1.34 -1.18
C SER A 41 -22.23 1.04 -1.07
N GLU A 42 -21.61 1.22 0.09
CA GLU A 42 -20.17 0.99 0.23
C GLU A 42 -19.77 -0.48 0.15
N ASN A 43 -20.47 -1.35 0.84
CA ASN A 43 -20.24 -2.79 0.72
C ASN A 43 -20.51 -3.27 -0.71
N ARG A 44 -21.55 -2.73 -1.33
CA ARG A 44 -21.94 -3.08 -2.68
C ARG A 44 -20.85 -2.71 -3.71
N MET A 45 -20.18 -1.58 -3.54
CA MET A 45 -19.11 -1.17 -4.46
C MET A 45 -17.89 -2.10 -4.33
N TYR A 46 -17.47 -2.45 -3.13
CA TYR A 46 -16.37 -3.38 -2.91
C TYR A 46 -16.70 -4.78 -3.47
N GLU A 47 -17.89 -5.32 -3.17
CA GLU A 47 -18.37 -6.59 -3.72
C GLU A 47 -18.42 -6.57 -5.25
N MET A 48 -18.95 -5.50 -5.84
CA MET A 48 -18.97 -5.33 -7.30
C MET A 48 -17.56 -5.32 -7.91
N TRP A 49 -16.57 -4.71 -7.22
CA TRP A 49 -15.18 -4.76 -7.67
C TRP A 49 -14.63 -6.17 -7.64
N LEU A 50 -14.82 -6.90 -6.52
CA LEU A 50 -14.41 -8.30 -6.42
C LEU A 50 -15.01 -9.15 -7.54
N ASP A 51 -16.31 -9.07 -7.73
CA ASP A 51 -17.01 -9.79 -8.79
C ASP A 51 -16.43 -9.47 -10.17
N GLN A 52 -16.15 -8.19 -10.44
CA GLN A 52 -15.57 -7.80 -11.72
C GLN A 52 -14.13 -8.29 -11.89
N LEU A 53 -13.32 -8.31 -10.85
CA LEU A 53 -11.95 -8.84 -10.92
C LEU A 53 -11.98 -10.33 -11.23
N VAL A 54 -12.82 -11.09 -10.53
CA VAL A 54 -13.01 -12.53 -10.75
C VAL A 54 -13.54 -12.78 -12.17
N LEU A 55 -14.63 -12.10 -12.56
CA LEU A 55 -15.25 -12.27 -13.88
C LEU A 55 -14.29 -11.95 -15.04
N LYS A 56 -13.37 -11.00 -14.85
CA LYS A 56 -12.40 -10.61 -15.88
C LYS A 56 -11.11 -11.43 -15.82
N GLY A 57 -10.98 -12.37 -14.88
CA GLY A 57 -9.78 -13.18 -14.70
C GLY A 57 -8.54 -12.34 -14.36
N LEU A 58 -8.72 -11.21 -13.67
CA LEU A 58 -7.60 -10.38 -13.22
C LEU A 58 -7.04 -10.93 -11.92
N ARG A 59 -5.73 -10.97 -11.82
CA ARG A 59 -5.06 -11.28 -10.56
C ARG A 59 -5.27 -10.13 -9.59
N PHE A 60 -5.66 -10.44 -8.36
CA PHE A 60 -5.83 -9.44 -7.30
C PHE A 60 -5.41 -9.99 -5.95
N LEU A 61 -5.06 -9.07 -5.06
CA LEU A 61 -4.81 -9.30 -3.64
C LEU A 61 -5.81 -8.48 -2.83
N ASP A 62 -6.60 -9.16 -2.02
CA ASP A 62 -7.60 -8.54 -1.17
C ASP A 62 -7.05 -8.30 0.25
N LEU A 63 -6.37 -7.19 0.43
CA LEU A 63 -5.89 -6.75 1.73
C LEU A 63 -7.03 -6.33 2.67
N ASN A 64 -8.20 -5.96 2.13
CA ASN A 64 -9.35 -5.60 2.96
C ASN A 64 -9.86 -6.82 3.75
N SER A 65 -10.00 -7.98 3.12
CA SER A 65 -10.37 -9.21 3.81
C SER A 65 -9.31 -9.65 4.81
N PHE A 66 -8.02 -9.56 4.44
CA PHE A 66 -6.93 -9.94 5.32
C PHE A 66 -6.89 -9.08 6.58
N PHE A 67 -6.88 -7.76 6.44
CA PHE A 67 -6.73 -6.86 7.56
C PHE A 67 -7.93 -6.83 8.52
N ARG A 68 -9.11 -7.27 8.08
CA ARG A 68 -10.27 -7.42 8.98
C ARG A 68 -10.07 -8.44 10.11
N LEU A 69 -9.05 -9.27 10.01
CA LEU A 69 -8.69 -10.25 11.04
C LEU A 69 -7.88 -9.63 12.19
N TYR A 70 -7.46 -8.37 12.07
CA TYR A 70 -6.58 -7.69 13.01
C TYR A 70 -7.22 -6.40 13.54
N THR A 71 -6.83 -5.96 14.73
CA THR A 71 -7.45 -4.80 15.40
C THR A 71 -6.64 -3.50 15.25
N GLU A 72 -5.35 -3.57 15.02
CA GLU A 72 -4.43 -2.41 15.05
C GLU A 72 -3.90 -2.02 13.65
N VAL A 73 -4.65 -2.33 12.60
CA VAL A 73 -4.25 -2.03 11.21
C VAL A 73 -4.14 -0.53 10.97
N PHE A 74 -4.98 0.24 11.62
CA PHE A 74 -4.95 1.70 11.56
C PHE A 74 -4.68 2.26 12.95
N PRO A 75 -3.63 3.06 13.11
CA PRO A 75 -3.38 3.74 14.37
C PRO A 75 -4.49 4.75 14.65
N LYS A 76 -4.76 5.01 15.93
CA LYS A 76 -5.83 5.95 16.33
C LYS A 76 -5.54 7.35 15.80
N ASN A 77 -4.30 7.79 15.88
CA ASN A 77 -3.84 9.13 15.54
C ASN A 77 -3.29 9.28 14.13
N GLY A 78 -3.28 8.20 13.33
CA GLY A 78 -2.86 8.20 11.93
C GLY A 78 -4.01 7.86 10.99
N ILE A 79 -3.96 8.37 9.76
CA ILE A 79 -4.95 8.06 8.71
C ILE A 79 -4.55 6.83 7.88
N HIS A 80 -3.26 6.59 7.76
CA HIS A 80 -2.71 5.51 6.96
C HIS A 80 -2.63 4.19 7.76
N TRP A 81 -2.21 3.12 7.13
CA TRP A 81 -1.94 1.85 7.80
C TRP A 81 -0.82 2.03 8.81
N SER A 82 -0.91 1.32 9.94
CA SER A 82 0.15 1.26 10.93
C SER A 82 1.46 0.73 10.32
N GLU A 83 2.56 1.07 10.97
CA GLU A 83 3.89 0.70 10.51
C GLU A 83 4.07 -0.82 10.33
N TRP A 84 3.50 -1.65 11.24
CA TRP A 84 3.53 -3.10 11.07
C TRP A 84 2.65 -3.57 9.91
N ALA A 85 1.47 -2.97 9.71
CA ALA A 85 0.56 -3.35 8.64
C ALA A 85 1.13 -3.02 7.25
N GLN A 86 1.96 -1.97 7.13
CA GLN A 86 2.68 -1.67 5.90
C GLN A 86 3.70 -2.77 5.56
N VAL A 87 4.41 -3.30 6.56
CA VAL A 87 5.35 -4.43 6.37
C VAL A 87 4.61 -5.69 5.93
N ASP A 88 3.52 -6.02 6.60
CA ASP A 88 2.72 -7.19 6.25
C ASP A 88 2.10 -7.07 4.85
N ALA A 89 1.53 -5.89 4.52
CA ALA A 89 1.02 -5.63 3.18
C ALA A 89 2.11 -5.79 2.11
N PHE A 90 3.31 -5.25 2.34
CA PHE A 90 4.43 -5.38 1.44
C PHE A 90 4.84 -6.85 1.23
N ASN A 91 4.95 -7.63 2.30
CA ASN A 91 5.31 -9.05 2.21
C ASN A 91 4.23 -9.86 1.48
N MET A 92 2.94 -9.59 1.75
CA MET A 92 1.83 -10.25 1.03
C MET A 92 1.82 -9.89 -0.46
N ILE A 93 2.09 -8.65 -0.82
CA ILE A 93 2.23 -8.23 -2.22
C ILE A 93 3.39 -8.99 -2.86
N SER A 94 4.53 -9.05 -2.19
CA SER A 94 5.73 -9.73 -2.67
C SER A 94 5.49 -11.23 -2.86
N ASP A 95 4.81 -11.89 -1.92
CA ASP A 95 4.45 -13.31 -2.02
C ASP A 95 3.46 -13.57 -3.18
N THR A 96 2.44 -12.71 -3.32
CA THR A 96 1.48 -12.82 -4.44
C THR A 96 2.15 -12.63 -5.80
N LEU A 97 3.18 -11.78 -5.87
CA LEU A 97 3.94 -11.57 -7.09
C LEU A 97 4.74 -12.80 -7.50
N LEU A 98 5.19 -13.65 -6.57
CA LEU A 98 5.89 -14.92 -6.90
C LEU A 98 5.04 -15.83 -7.78
N ASP A 99 3.72 -15.81 -7.64
CA ASP A 99 2.80 -16.64 -8.43
C ASP A 99 2.65 -16.16 -9.89
N ILE A 100 3.12 -14.98 -10.21
CA ILE A 100 2.93 -14.35 -11.52
C ILE A 100 4.22 -13.92 -12.20
N LEU A 101 5.33 -13.92 -11.48
CA LEU A 101 6.65 -13.61 -12.01
C LEU A 101 7.32 -14.86 -12.58
N PRO A 102 8.23 -14.70 -13.55
CA PRO A 102 9.12 -15.81 -13.94
C PRO A 102 9.97 -16.27 -12.75
N ASP A 103 10.28 -17.58 -12.68
CA ASP A 103 11.10 -18.20 -11.60
C ASP A 103 12.48 -17.54 -11.41
N SER A 104 12.98 -16.88 -12.42
CA SER A 104 14.24 -16.13 -12.37
C SER A 104 14.18 -14.83 -11.59
N LEU A 105 12.97 -14.33 -11.31
CA LEU A 105 12.73 -13.07 -10.62
C LEU A 105 11.97 -13.30 -9.32
N ARG A 106 12.41 -12.62 -8.27
CA ARG A 106 11.68 -12.60 -6.99
C ARG A 106 11.93 -11.28 -6.24
N PRO A 107 10.90 -10.70 -5.60
CA PRO A 107 11.09 -9.60 -4.67
C PRO A 107 11.98 -10.01 -3.49
N ALA A 108 12.70 -9.07 -2.90
CA ALA A 108 13.25 -9.28 -1.56
C ALA A 108 12.15 -9.03 -0.53
N ARG A 109 12.06 -9.91 0.47
CA ARG A 109 11.10 -9.78 1.57
C ARG A 109 11.73 -9.06 2.76
N LEU A 110 10.90 -8.43 3.57
CA LEU A 110 11.29 -7.89 4.85
C LEU A 110 11.02 -8.95 5.93
N MET A 111 12.07 -9.57 6.43
CA MET A 111 12.00 -10.62 7.45
C MET A 111 11.76 -9.98 8.82
N ILE A 112 10.82 -10.54 9.57
CA ILE A 112 10.45 -10.04 10.90
C ILE A 112 11.20 -10.88 11.94
N ASP A 113 12.10 -10.22 12.69
CA ASP A 113 12.88 -10.86 13.76
C ASP A 113 12.11 -10.91 15.07
N SER A 114 11.45 -9.81 15.40
CA SER A 114 10.64 -9.67 16.62
C SER A 114 9.66 -8.51 16.48
N SER A 115 8.71 -8.43 17.40
CA SER A 115 7.83 -7.28 17.55
C SER A 115 8.02 -6.65 18.94
N TYR A 116 7.75 -5.35 19.03
CA TYR A 116 7.74 -4.61 20.28
C TYR A 116 6.59 -3.59 20.26
N ARG A 117 6.22 -3.12 21.47
CA ARG A 117 5.24 -2.04 21.61
C ARG A 117 5.95 -0.75 22.02
N SER A 118 5.48 0.37 21.52
CA SER A 118 6.03 1.69 21.83
C SER A 118 4.93 2.72 21.92
N THR A 119 5.07 3.65 22.85
CA THR A 119 4.27 4.88 22.94
C THR A 119 4.86 6.02 22.10
N ILE A 120 6.11 5.83 21.61
CA ILE A 120 6.72 6.75 20.63
C ILE A 120 6.24 6.31 19.26
N MET A 121 5.41 7.14 18.62
CA MET A 121 4.87 6.86 17.30
C MET A 121 5.93 7.05 16.23
N GLU A 122 5.95 6.15 15.25
CA GLU A 122 6.87 6.19 14.12
C GLU A 122 6.11 6.37 12.79
N GLY A 123 6.77 6.96 11.81
CA GLY A 123 6.28 7.06 10.43
C GLY A 123 4.97 7.83 10.30
N THR A 124 3.89 7.13 9.95
CA THR A 124 2.56 7.71 9.73
C THR A 124 1.57 7.38 10.86
N ASP A 125 2.04 6.81 11.96
CA ASP A 125 1.15 6.35 13.04
C ASP A 125 0.50 7.51 13.82
N ASP A 126 1.05 8.72 13.71
CA ASP A 126 0.52 9.96 14.30
C ASP A 126 0.31 11.10 13.29
N ASP A 127 0.20 10.82 12.00
CA ASP A 127 0.13 11.83 10.95
C ASP A 127 -1.10 12.76 11.07
N ILE A 128 -2.22 12.30 11.64
CA ILE A 128 -3.37 13.15 11.97
C ILE A 128 -3.01 14.09 13.13
N GLU A 129 -2.39 13.57 14.19
CA GLU A 129 -2.02 14.35 15.36
C GLU A 129 -1.04 15.45 14.99
N GLN A 130 -0.02 15.14 14.20
CA GLN A 130 0.92 16.11 13.66
C GLN A 130 0.23 17.18 12.82
N GLY A 131 -0.73 16.78 11.97
CA GLY A 131 -1.53 17.71 11.15
C GLY A 131 -2.44 18.63 11.94
N LEU A 132 -2.90 18.20 13.11
CA LEU A 132 -3.76 19.01 13.99
C LEU A 132 -2.99 20.10 14.78
N ASN A 133 -1.65 20.01 14.82
CA ASN A 133 -0.79 20.95 15.54
C ASN A 133 -1.26 21.21 16.99
N LEU A 134 -1.54 20.14 17.72
CA LEU A 134 -2.10 20.20 19.06
C LEU A 134 -1.09 20.78 20.05
N TRP A 135 -1.59 21.56 21.03
CA TRP A 135 -0.78 22.10 22.11
C TRP A 135 -0.19 21.02 23.05
N ARG A 136 -0.81 19.85 23.10
CA ARG A 136 -0.37 18.67 23.83
C ARG A 136 -0.63 17.44 22.96
N ASN A 137 0.30 16.50 23.01
CA ASN A 137 0.12 15.21 22.35
C ASN A 137 -1.06 14.45 22.95
N ILE A 138 -1.73 13.66 22.12
CA ILE A 138 -2.78 12.77 22.57
C ILE A 138 -2.11 11.67 23.40
N PRO A 139 -2.48 11.51 24.69
CA PRO A 139 -1.74 10.59 25.55
C PRO A 139 -1.98 9.12 25.22
N ASP A 140 -0.95 8.33 25.42
CA ASP A 140 -0.98 6.91 25.80
C ASP A 140 -1.59 5.94 24.79
N LEU A 141 -1.23 6.09 23.53
CA LEU A 141 -1.44 5.02 22.57
C LEU A 141 -0.14 4.25 22.38
N GLU A 142 -0.21 2.96 22.55
CA GLU A 142 0.87 2.07 22.12
C GLU A 142 0.58 1.55 20.71
N ALA A 143 1.61 1.53 19.89
CA ALA A 143 1.59 0.90 18.58
C ALA A 143 2.57 -0.27 18.53
N THR A 144 2.31 -1.21 17.64
CA THR A 144 3.18 -2.36 17.40
C THR A 144 4.16 -2.04 16.30
N TYR A 145 5.42 -2.37 16.52
CA TYR A 145 6.51 -2.22 15.56
C TYR A 145 7.28 -3.52 15.39
N TYR A 146 7.95 -3.67 14.26
CA TYR A 146 8.79 -4.82 13.96
C TYR A 146 10.27 -4.45 13.92
N ASN A 147 11.11 -5.29 14.54
CA ASN A 147 12.51 -5.35 14.20
C ASN A 147 12.64 -6.24 12.97
N THR A 148 13.26 -5.72 11.93
CA THR A 148 13.28 -6.38 10.62
C THR A 148 14.64 -6.33 9.97
N HIS A 149 14.90 -7.29 9.10
CA HIS A 149 16.03 -7.27 8.17
C HIS A 149 15.58 -7.71 6.77
N TRP A 150 16.32 -7.31 5.76
CA TRP A 150 16.02 -7.71 4.38
C TRP A 150 16.53 -9.12 4.08
N GLU A 151 15.70 -9.89 3.38
CA GLU A 151 16.15 -11.13 2.76
C GLU A 151 17.25 -10.83 1.73
N ASP A 152 18.33 -11.62 1.74
CA ASP A 152 19.42 -11.43 0.80
C ASP A 152 19.03 -11.98 -0.60
N VAL A 153 18.45 -11.11 -1.40
CA VAL A 153 18.12 -11.35 -2.80
C VAL A 153 18.98 -10.46 -3.68
N PRO A 154 19.82 -11.00 -4.56
CA PRO A 154 20.64 -10.20 -5.46
C PRO A 154 19.79 -9.22 -6.31
N ALA A 155 20.24 -7.98 -6.46
CA ALA A 155 19.48 -6.93 -7.15
C ALA A 155 19.05 -7.33 -8.57
N PHE A 156 19.88 -8.08 -9.31
CA PHE A 156 19.54 -8.53 -10.67
C PHE A 156 18.39 -9.55 -10.73
N LYS A 157 18.07 -10.21 -9.61
CA LYS A 157 16.93 -11.13 -9.47
C LYS A 157 15.66 -10.42 -9.03
N ARG A 158 15.73 -9.17 -8.55
CA ARG A 158 14.55 -8.43 -8.13
C ARG A 158 13.82 -7.90 -9.35
N PRO A 159 12.48 -8.01 -9.41
CA PRO A 159 11.71 -7.48 -10.53
C PRO A 159 11.71 -5.94 -10.52
N ARG A 160 11.50 -5.35 -11.69
CA ARG A 160 11.11 -3.94 -11.80
C ARG A 160 9.61 -3.85 -11.53
N ILE A 161 9.18 -2.81 -10.84
CA ILE A 161 7.77 -2.62 -10.50
C ILE A 161 7.32 -1.19 -10.78
N LEU A 162 6.11 -1.07 -11.32
CA LEU A 162 5.37 0.18 -11.38
C LEU A 162 4.16 0.07 -10.45
N VAL A 163 4.10 0.93 -9.46
CA VAL A 163 2.97 1.05 -8.54
C VAL A 163 2.14 2.27 -8.96
N ILE A 164 0.85 2.07 -9.20
CA ILE A 164 -0.10 3.16 -9.46
C ILE A 164 -1.11 3.11 -8.32
N ALA A 165 -1.10 4.10 -7.45
CA ALA A 165 -1.90 4.07 -6.22
C ALA A 165 -2.18 5.48 -5.66
N ASP A 166 -2.97 5.49 -4.60
CA ASP A 166 -3.28 6.65 -3.76
C ASP A 166 -2.23 6.86 -2.64
N SER A 167 -2.59 7.69 -1.66
CA SER A 167 -1.72 8.06 -0.54
C SER A 167 -1.30 6.88 0.36
N TYR A 168 -2.02 5.78 0.35
CA TYR A 168 -1.64 4.59 1.14
C TYR A 168 -0.31 3.98 0.71
N ALA A 169 0.04 4.09 -0.57
CA ALA A 169 1.33 3.61 -1.05
C ALA A 169 2.52 4.46 -0.57
N TRP A 170 2.30 5.70 -0.09
CA TRP A 170 3.38 6.50 0.48
C TRP A 170 4.08 5.84 1.67
N GLY A 171 3.35 5.08 2.48
CA GLY A 171 3.95 4.30 3.55
C GLY A 171 5.01 3.32 3.02
N LEU A 172 4.68 2.58 1.95
CA LEU A 172 5.61 1.65 1.31
C LEU A 172 6.82 2.37 0.69
N VAL A 173 6.59 3.56 0.11
CA VAL A 173 7.66 4.39 -0.50
C VAL A 173 8.58 4.97 0.57
N ASN A 174 8.02 5.62 1.59
CA ASN A 174 8.77 6.33 2.63
C ASN A 174 9.60 5.40 3.51
N LYS A 175 9.11 4.19 3.78
CA LYS A 175 9.88 3.13 4.45
C LYS A 175 10.97 2.53 3.57
N GLY A 176 11.02 2.89 2.29
CA GLY A 176 11.95 2.30 1.32
C GLY A 176 11.61 0.88 0.89
N LEU A 177 10.41 0.36 1.22
CA LEU A 177 10.01 -1.01 0.92
C LEU A 177 10.02 -1.29 -0.59
N LEU A 178 9.54 -0.34 -1.39
CA LEU A 178 9.57 -0.47 -2.85
C LEU A 178 11.00 -0.41 -3.40
N ARG A 179 11.87 0.42 -2.82
CA ARG A 179 13.25 0.58 -3.28
C ARG A 179 14.11 -0.65 -2.98
N GLU A 180 13.96 -1.19 -1.78
CA GLU A 180 14.79 -2.32 -1.33
C GLU A 180 14.24 -3.67 -1.76
N GLY A 181 12.91 -3.82 -1.85
CA GLY A 181 12.26 -5.07 -2.25
C GLY A 181 12.33 -5.35 -3.74
N TYR A 182 12.39 -4.29 -4.55
CA TYR A 182 12.36 -4.37 -6.01
C TYR A 182 13.55 -3.64 -6.64
N ARG A 183 13.78 -3.86 -7.93
CA ARG A 183 14.76 -3.11 -8.72
C ARG A 183 14.05 -2.05 -9.54
N ASP A 184 14.55 -0.81 -9.54
CA ASP A 184 14.02 0.28 -10.36
C ASP A 184 12.49 0.45 -10.21
N SER A 185 12.02 0.57 -8.97
CA SER A 185 10.60 0.78 -8.68
C SER A 185 10.18 2.21 -9.02
N GLU A 186 8.99 2.34 -9.60
CA GLU A 186 8.34 3.63 -9.85
C GLU A 186 7.00 3.68 -9.13
N PHE A 187 6.64 4.86 -8.60
CA PHE A 187 5.35 5.12 -7.98
C PHE A 187 4.64 6.27 -8.67
N TRP A 188 3.46 6.01 -9.22
CA TRP A 188 2.58 6.99 -9.84
C TRP A 188 1.43 7.32 -8.90
N PHE A 189 1.50 8.51 -8.33
CA PHE A 189 0.53 8.98 -7.34
C PHE A 189 -0.64 9.66 -8.03
N TYR A 190 -1.84 9.08 -8.00
CA TYR A 190 -3.09 9.61 -8.57
C TYR A 190 -2.98 10.19 -9.99
N ASN A 191 -2.03 9.76 -10.80
CA ASN A 191 -1.68 10.41 -12.06
C ASN A 191 -1.27 11.89 -11.92
N GLN A 192 -0.90 12.35 -10.73
CA GLN A 192 -0.46 13.72 -10.46
C GLN A 192 1.06 13.85 -10.44
N GLY A 193 1.73 12.81 -10.03
CA GLY A 193 3.18 12.80 -9.93
C GLY A 193 3.79 11.42 -10.17
N VAL A 194 5.02 11.40 -10.69
CA VAL A 194 5.82 10.19 -10.84
C VAL A 194 7.03 10.27 -9.92
N HIS A 195 7.22 9.24 -9.15
CA HIS A 195 8.33 9.07 -8.21
C HIS A 195 9.14 7.85 -8.64
N GLY A 196 10.39 8.06 -9.01
CA GLY A 196 11.28 7.00 -9.48
C GLY A 196 12.27 6.53 -8.41
N PRO A 197 13.14 5.57 -8.73
CA PRO A 197 14.03 4.92 -7.77
C PRO A 197 14.99 5.85 -7.01
N ASN A 198 15.23 7.04 -7.55
CA ASN A 198 16.12 8.05 -6.97
C ASN A 198 15.38 9.16 -6.20
N ILE A 199 14.06 9.08 -6.06
CA ILE A 199 13.22 10.20 -5.56
C ILE A 199 12.92 10.08 -4.07
N VAL A 200 13.31 9.04 -3.39
CA VAL A 200 13.19 8.94 -1.92
C VAL A 200 14.29 9.77 -1.24
N GLN A 201 14.44 11.02 -1.68
CA GLN A 201 15.06 12.05 -0.86
C GLN A 201 13.91 12.87 -0.26
N LYS A 202 13.84 12.95 1.06
CA LYS A 202 12.96 13.89 1.77
C LYS A 202 13.01 15.25 1.09
N GLY A 203 11.90 15.70 0.51
CA GLY A 203 11.79 17.02 -0.12
C GLY A 203 11.89 17.07 -1.65
N ALA A 204 12.01 15.94 -2.36
CA ALA A 204 11.91 15.96 -3.81
C ALA A 204 10.46 16.25 -4.24
N SER A 205 10.25 17.33 -4.98
CA SER A 205 8.94 17.61 -5.57
C SER A 205 8.58 16.55 -6.60
N PRO A 206 7.33 16.07 -6.63
CA PRO A 206 6.88 15.15 -7.67
C PRO A 206 7.04 15.80 -9.03
N GLN A 207 7.57 15.05 -10.00
CA GLN A 207 7.55 15.49 -11.37
C GLN A 207 6.10 15.41 -11.86
N THR A 208 5.52 16.55 -12.22
CA THR A 208 4.19 16.60 -12.80
C THR A 208 4.22 15.94 -14.17
N VAL A 209 3.40 14.91 -14.38
CA VAL A 209 3.27 14.24 -15.66
C VAL A 209 2.45 15.12 -16.59
N HIS A 210 3.11 15.94 -17.38
CA HIS A 210 2.48 16.61 -18.51
C HIS A 210 2.64 15.73 -19.76
N GLY A 211 1.63 14.91 -20.02
CA GLY A 211 1.48 14.15 -21.25
C GLY A 211 2.25 12.82 -21.27
N PHE A 212 1.53 11.76 -21.57
CA PHE A 212 2.10 10.48 -21.93
C PHE A 212 2.87 10.66 -23.25
N SER A 213 4.18 10.71 -23.18
CA SER A 213 5.00 10.50 -24.39
C SER A 213 5.03 9.00 -24.65
N THR A 214 4.14 8.54 -25.51
CA THR A 214 4.28 7.24 -26.15
C THR A 214 5.45 7.33 -27.14
N LYS A 215 6.66 7.23 -26.65
CA LYS A 215 7.78 6.84 -27.49
C LYS A 215 7.92 5.33 -27.41
N ALA A 216 7.52 4.70 -28.52
CA ALA A 216 7.74 3.30 -28.84
C ALA A 216 9.22 2.92 -28.76
#